data_a71bf374cb6c4c65f215f089c7be4ad0
#
_entry.id   a71bf374cb6c4c65f215f089c7be4ad0
#
_cell.length_a   1.000
_cell.length_b   1.000
_cell.length_c   1.000
_cell.angle_alpha   90.00
_cell.angle_beta   90.00
_cell.angle_gamma   90.00
#
_symmetry.space_group_name_H-M   'P 1'
#
loop_
_entity.id
_entity.type
_entity.pdbx_description
1 polymer ?
#
loop_
_entity_poly.entity_id
_entity_poly.type
_entity_poly.pdbx_seq_one_letter_code
_entity_poly.pdbx_strand_id
1 'polypeptide(L)'
;MFNKIFCAILSLSLCSGMLTGCTKSNKTGSIQSNPAQVEPVQIEEPQIPYSNHISANKEKLDAAVDQINKDYGVMGSSIAVWEHDTIVYSHSYGTASLRKTQYINEITGEVTTADTTPANCGTKYRVASISKMVTAMLAMQLQEQGRLSLETDIAALVNEKLQNPYYPNDKATIEMMMTHTSGIIDGAGYTSAINKQPFPALDVVLQRNNFSGLKPGSSYSYSNFGMGLVAGAIENVTGEPFCDYAKNALFEPLGIDASFVTDYIKDRNSIATFGSEDPLSWGNMKEIYGQIPVGQMYLLGHGNLFISAEDLARIGIILSGDGIYQGKCYLKKETLDNIHSPRVYDYKTNVTRGLAVQITSDIIEGVTLYGHQGNAYGAISCIFYDPSTQRGVVFLTNGASAKRAESQIYAVNDAIVKQIWQYL
;
A
#
# COMPACT_ATOMS: atom_id res chain seq x y z
N MET A 1 20.11 -20.29 13.45
CA MET A 1 21.46 -20.12 12.88
C MET A 1 21.28 -19.72 11.43
N PHE A 2 21.28 -18.42 11.14
CA PHE A 2 21.16 -17.93 9.77
C PHE A 2 22.45 -17.21 9.41
N ASN A 3 23.10 -17.71 8.38
CA ASN A 3 24.33 -17.14 7.82
C ASN A 3 24.00 -15.88 7.02
N LYS A 4 24.64 -14.80 7.40
CA LYS A 4 24.74 -13.56 6.64
C LYS A 4 25.79 -13.74 5.55
N ILE A 5 25.44 -13.48 4.29
CA ILE A 5 26.41 -13.26 3.23
C ILE A 5 26.24 -11.80 2.78
N PHE A 6 27.24 -11.01 3.13
CA PHE A 6 27.49 -9.67 2.58
C PHE A 6 28.22 -9.83 1.24
N CYS A 7 27.75 -9.15 0.21
CA CYS A 7 28.57 -8.83 -0.95
C CYS A 7 28.58 -7.31 -1.13
N ALA A 8 29.71 -6.70 -0.79
CA ALA A 8 30.04 -5.33 -1.10
C ALA A 8 30.74 -5.30 -2.47
N ILE A 9 30.29 -4.48 -3.41
CA ILE A 9 31.05 -4.12 -4.60
C ILE A 9 31.23 -2.61 -4.60
N LEU A 10 32.48 -2.22 -4.36
CA LEU A 10 33.04 -0.88 -4.64
C LEU A 10 33.24 -0.75 -6.15
N SER A 11 32.81 0.35 -6.73
CA SER A 11 33.39 0.83 -7.99
C SER A 11 33.66 2.32 -7.90
N LEU A 12 34.95 2.64 -7.72
CA LEU A 12 35.52 3.95 -8.03
C LEU A 12 35.53 4.18 -9.54
N SER A 13 35.10 5.33 -9.97
CA SER A 13 35.48 5.86 -11.28
C SER A 13 35.89 7.32 -11.12
N LEU A 14 37.19 7.53 -11.23
CA LEU A 14 37.83 8.84 -11.43
C LEU A 14 37.69 9.25 -12.89
N CYS A 15 37.29 10.47 -13.16
CA CYS A 15 37.64 11.17 -14.37
C CYS A 15 37.97 12.64 -14.06
N SER A 16 39.25 12.95 -14.32
CA SER A 16 39.85 14.29 -14.31
C SER A 16 39.64 14.98 -15.65
N GLY A 17 39.52 16.30 -15.62
CA GLY A 17 39.60 17.09 -16.88
C GLY A 17 39.26 18.56 -16.69
N MET A 18 40.21 19.32 -16.36
CA MET A 18 40.82 20.55 -16.91
C MET A 18 40.03 21.86 -16.93
N LEU A 19 40.70 22.80 -16.28
CA LEU A 19 40.60 24.25 -16.21
C LEU A 19 40.56 24.97 -17.57
N THR A 20 39.80 26.07 -17.64
CA THR A 20 40.27 27.33 -18.20
C THR A 20 39.61 28.50 -17.49
N GLY A 21 40.41 29.45 -17.05
CA GLY A 21 40.03 30.62 -16.31
C GLY A 21 39.62 31.80 -17.20
N CYS A 22 38.98 32.77 -16.59
CA CYS A 22 39.15 34.20 -16.95
C CYS A 22 38.78 35.11 -15.75
N THR A 23 39.49 36.21 -15.72
CA THR A 23 39.83 37.11 -14.65
C THR A 23 38.86 38.25 -14.42
N LYS A 24 38.84 38.69 -13.12
CA LYS A 24 38.72 40.05 -12.58
C LYS A 24 37.43 40.87 -12.73
N SER A 25 36.84 41.27 -11.57
CA SER A 25 36.83 42.66 -11.14
C SER A 25 36.36 42.82 -9.70
N ASN A 26 37.18 43.51 -8.88
CA ASN A 26 36.90 43.95 -7.51
C ASN A 26 35.83 45.02 -7.47
N LYS A 27 34.88 44.93 -6.52
CA LYS A 27 34.36 46.07 -5.76
C LYS A 27 33.97 45.64 -4.35
N THR A 28 34.70 46.15 -3.38
CA THR A 28 34.42 46.12 -1.94
C THR A 28 33.20 46.98 -1.62
N GLY A 29 32.26 46.37 -0.94
CA GLY A 29 31.16 47.03 -0.28
C GLY A 29 30.74 46.20 0.92
N SER A 30 31.18 46.62 2.11
CA SER A 30 30.85 46.02 3.39
C SER A 30 29.38 46.36 3.73
N ILE A 31 28.50 45.36 3.68
CA ILE A 31 27.20 45.44 4.31
C ILE A 31 27.19 44.43 5.47
N GLN A 32 27.16 44.97 6.70
CA GLN A 32 26.82 44.16 7.88
C GLN A 32 25.38 43.72 7.78
N SER A 33 25.14 42.44 7.52
CA SER A 33 23.81 41.85 7.63
C SER A 33 23.72 41.05 8.93
N ASN A 34 22.81 41.44 9.81
CA ASN A 34 22.37 40.64 10.95
C ASN A 34 21.98 39.22 10.49
N PRO A 35 22.31 38.16 11.21
CA PRO A 35 21.84 36.83 10.90
C PRO A 35 20.33 36.79 11.17
N ALA A 36 19.53 36.85 10.11
CA ALA A 36 18.12 36.53 10.20
C ALA A 36 17.99 35.07 10.62
N GLN A 37 17.33 34.83 11.74
CA GLN A 37 16.87 33.49 12.12
C GLN A 37 15.98 32.99 10.98
N VAL A 38 16.46 31.98 10.26
CA VAL A 38 15.65 31.29 9.26
C VAL A 38 14.71 30.37 10.05
N GLU A 39 13.45 30.76 10.16
CA GLU A 39 12.40 29.88 10.65
C GLU A 39 12.29 28.68 9.71
N PRO A 40 12.11 27.45 10.24
CA PRO A 40 11.89 26.30 9.40
C PRO A 40 10.65 26.54 8.54
N VAL A 41 10.73 26.26 7.24
CA VAL A 41 9.60 26.31 6.33
C VAL A 41 8.50 25.42 6.93
N GLN A 42 7.48 26.05 7.49
CA GLN A 42 6.26 25.35 7.89
C GLN A 42 5.60 24.88 6.60
N ILE A 43 5.62 23.58 6.38
CA ILE A 43 4.73 22.96 5.40
C ILE A 43 3.33 23.22 5.98
N GLU A 44 2.55 24.08 5.36
CA GLU A 44 1.15 24.29 5.75
C GLU A 44 0.45 22.94 5.65
N GLU A 45 0.07 22.38 6.80
CA GLU A 45 -0.79 21.20 6.83
C GLU A 45 -2.10 21.55 6.10
N PRO A 46 -2.59 20.67 5.23
CA PRO A 46 -3.86 20.90 4.55
C PRO A 46 -4.95 21.18 5.58
N GLN A 47 -5.75 22.22 5.33
CA GLN A 47 -6.89 22.60 6.20
C GLN A 47 -7.95 21.49 6.12
N ILE A 48 -7.93 20.54 7.05
CA ILE A 48 -8.92 19.46 7.13
C ILE A 48 -10.18 19.99 7.82
N PRO A 49 -11.36 19.85 7.19
CA PRO A 49 -12.63 20.23 7.81
C PRO A 49 -12.99 19.20 8.89
N TYR A 50 -12.44 19.38 10.09
CA TYR A 50 -12.78 18.51 11.23
C TYR A 50 -14.28 18.50 11.50
N SER A 51 -14.85 17.32 11.80
CA SER A 51 -16.20 17.24 12.37
C SER A 51 -16.22 18.03 13.69
N ASN A 52 -17.36 18.59 14.07
CA ASN A 52 -17.47 19.38 15.29
C ASN A 52 -17.00 18.61 16.54
N HIS A 53 -17.23 17.30 16.57
CA HIS A 53 -16.82 16.43 17.69
C HIS A 53 -15.29 16.19 17.72
N ILE A 54 -14.68 15.90 16.58
CA ILE A 54 -13.23 15.75 16.45
C ILE A 54 -12.53 17.07 16.72
N SER A 55 -13.02 18.17 16.16
CA SER A 55 -12.47 19.52 16.34
C SER A 55 -12.38 19.91 17.82
N ALA A 56 -13.45 19.66 18.57
CA ALA A 56 -13.51 19.95 20.00
C ALA A 56 -12.57 19.09 20.86
N ASN A 57 -12.11 17.94 20.34
CA ASN A 57 -11.33 16.96 21.09
C ASN A 57 -9.99 16.63 20.44
N LYS A 58 -9.56 17.38 19.41
CA LYS A 58 -8.37 17.04 18.60
C LYS A 58 -7.12 16.76 19.42
N GLU A 59 -6.77 17.64 20.34
CA GLU A 59 -5.58 17.49 21.19
C GLU A 59 -5.62 16.21 22.04
N LYS A 60 -6.81 15.83 22.55
CA LYS A 60 -6.98 14.60 23.32
C LYS A 60 -6.85 13.38 22.42
N LEU A 61 -7.38 13.46 21.20
CA LEU A 61 -7.29 12.39 20.24
C LEU A 61 -5.85 12.19 19.76
N ASP A 62 -5.15 13.29 19.44
CA ASP A 62 -3.72 13.26 19.07
C ASP A 62 -2.91 12.60 20.19
N ALA A 63 -3.09 13.02 21.43
CA ALA A 63 -2.37 12.45 22.58
C ALA A 63 -2.68 10.95 22.79
N ALA A 64 -3.93 10.54 22.59
CA ALA A 64 -4.32 9.14 22.70
C ALA A 64 -3.73 8.28 21.57
N VAL A 65 -3.74 8.77 20.33
CA VAL A 65 -3.10 8.12 19.20
C VAL A 65 -1.60 8.00 19.39
N ASP A 66 -0.93 9.05 19.87
CA ASP A 66 0.49 9.05 20.19
C ASP A 66 0.84 8.06 21.30
N GLN A 67 -0.01 7.94 22.31
CA GLN A 67 0.19 6.96 23.39
C GLN A 67 0.06 5.52 22.86
N ILE A 68 -0.92 5.23 22.01
CA ILE A 68 -1.05 3.92 21.35
C ILE A 68 0.20 3.64 20.52
N ASN A 69 0.68 4.59 19.73
CA ASN A 69 1.91 4.43 18.95
C ASN A 69 3.11 4.05 19.84
N LYS A 70 3.29 4.70 20.99
CA LYS A 70 4.35 4.39 21.96
C LYS A 70 4.19 2.98 22.54
N ASP A 71 2.98 2.63 22.98
CA ASP A 71 2.68 1.35 23.64
C ASP A 71 2.95 0.15 22.71
N TYR A 72 2.74 0.32 21.40
CA TYR A 72 2.97 -0.71 20.40
C TYR A 72 4.31 -0.60 19.70
N GLY A 73 5.18 0.31 20.11
CA GLY A 73 6.53 0.48 19.56
C GLY A 73 6.54 0.89 18.10
N VAL A 74 5.60 1.76 17.71
CA VAL A 74 5.51 2.28 16.34
C VAL A 74 6.68 3.21 16.06
N MET A 75 7.40 3.00 14.97
CA MET A 75 8.51 3.86 14.56
C MET A 75 8.01 5.17 13.97
N GLY A 76 7.07 5.08 13.03
CA GLY A 76 6.37 6.19 12.43
C GLY A 76 5.03 5.74 11.87
N SER A 77 4.05 6.63 11.95
CA SER A 77 2.71 6.37 11.43
C SER A 77 2.04 7.60 10.86
N SER A 78 1.03 7.36 10.01
CA SER A 78 0.07 8.37 9.58
C SER A 78 -1.33 7.77 9.61
N ILE A 79 -2.30 8.57 10.06
CA ILE A 79 -3.70 8.21 10.18
C ILE A 79 -4.55 9.19 9.37
N ALA A 80 -5.60 8.70 8.75
CA ALA A 80 -6.65 9.51 8.14
C ALA A 80 -8.02 8.91 8.46
N VAL A 81 -8.97 9.75 8.81
CA VAL A 81 -10.34 9.37 9.16
C VAL A 81 -11.30 10.14 8.29
N TRP A 82 -12.35 9.50 7.83
CA TRP A 82 -13.38 10.16 7.03
C TRP A 82 -14.78 9.91 7.54
N GLU A 83 -15.66 10.87 7.26
CA GLU A 83 -17.11 10.77 7.36
C GLU A 83 -17.70 11.18 6.01
N HIS A 84 -18.52 10.32 5.42
CA HIS A 84 -19.09 10.50 4.09
C HIS A 84 -18.00 10.69 3.02
N ASP A 85 -17.98 11.80 2.32
CA ASP A 85 -17.03 12.13 1.25
C ASP A 85 -15.84 12.99 1.71
N THR A 86 -15.69 13.19 3.02
CA THR A 86 -14.77 14.16 3.58
C THR A 86 -13.80 13.54 4.58
N ILE A 87 -12.49 13.79 4.43
CA ILE A 87 -11.51 13.47 5.46
C ILE A 87 -11.70 14.47 6.61
N VAL A 88 -12.01 13.96 7.81
CA VAL A 88 -12.34 14.76 9.00
C VAL A 88 -11.25 14.75 10.06
N TYR A 89 -10.21 13.95 9.90
CA TYR A 89 -9.05 13.93 10.80
C TYR A 89 -7.83 13.35 10.08
N SER A 90 -6.68 13.96 10.34
CA SER A 90 -5.38 13.45 9.93
C SER A 90 -4.36 13.76 11.04
N HIS A 91 -3.48 12.80 11.30
CA HIS A 91 -2.41 12.92 12.29
C HIS A 91 -1.23 12.03 11.91
N SER A 92 -0.03 12.44 12.31
CA SER A 92 1.20 11.69 12.04
C SER A 92 2.08 11.66 13.27
N TYR A 93 2.80 10.54 13.46
CA TYR A 93 3.64 10.29 14.63
C TYR A 93 5.00 9.74 14.22
N GLY A 94 6.06 10.16 14.91
CA GLY A 94 7.35 9.53 14.88
C GLY A 94 8.14 9.74 13.58
N THR A 95 8.93 8.75 13.18
CA THR A 95 9.93 8.83 12.11
C THR A 95 9.49 8.05 10.88
N ALA A 96 9.33 8.73 9.76
CA ALA A 96 9.04 8.11 8.47
C ALA A 96 10.26 7.42 7.87
N SER A 97 11.44 8.04 7.96
CA SER A 97 12.63 7.55 7.28
C SER A 97 13.89 7.71 8.15
N LEU A 98 14.73 6.67 8.13
CA LEU A 98 16.09 6.65 8.67
C LEU A 98 17.13 6.96 7.58
N ARG A 99 16.69 7.44 6.43
CA ARG A 99 17.55 7.81 5.30
C ARG A 99 18.19 9.15 5.58
N LYS A 100 19.50 9.22 5.40
CA LYS A 100 20.21 10.51 5.44
C LYS A 100 19.77 11.38 4.27
N THR A 101 19.11 12.47 4.59
CA THR A 101 18.61 13.42 3.59
C THR A 101 19.41 14.70 3.67
N GLN A 102 19.91 15.19 2.54
CA GLN A 102 20.55 16.50 2.44
C GLN A 102 19.51 17.51 1.95
N TYR A 103 19.40 18.59 2.69
CA TYR A 103 18.58 19.73 2.32
C TYR A 103 19.51 20.84 1.84
N ILE A 104 19.25 21.37 0.67
CA ILE A 104 19.99 22.51 0.11
C ILE A 104 19.07 23.72 0.21
N ASN A 105 19.51 24.73 0.93
CA ASN A 105 18.82 26.02 0.93
C ASN A 105 19.04 26.67 -0.44
N GLU A 106 17.98 26.78 -1.22
CA GLU A 106 18.05 27.29 -2.61
C GLU A 106 18.52 28.76 -2.68
N ILE A 107 18.37 29.52 -1.60
CA ILE A 107 18.77 30.94 -1.54
C ILE A 107 20.24 31.08 -1.13
N THR A 108 20.68 30.31 -0.11
CA THR A 108 22.01 30.46 0.48
C THR A 108 23.01 29.42 -0.06
N GLY A 109 22.52 28.33 -0.68
CA GLY A 109 23.34 27.19 -1.08
C GLY A 109 23.83 26.33 0.09
N GLU A 110 23.38 26.60 1.32
CA GLU A 110 23.76 25.88 2.51
C GLU A 110 23.20 24.46 2.49
N VAL A 111 24.05 23.48 2.81
CA VAL A 111 23.66 22.06 2.86
C VAL A 111 23.52 21.65 4.31
N THR A 112 22.32 21.26 4.70
CA THR A 112 22.05 20.63 6.00
C THR A 112 21.76 19.14 5.79
N THR A 113 22.20 18.30 6.72
CA THR A 113 21.94 16.85 6.66
C THR A 113 21.07 16.46 7.85
N ALA A 114 19.93 15.82 7.58
CA ALA A 114 19.12 15.17 8.61
C ALA A 114 19.32 13.66 8.53
N ASP A 115 19.52 13.01 9.68
CA ASP A 115 19.67 11.56 9.77
C ASP A 115 18.31 10.84 9.82
N THR A 116 17.21 11.59 10.01
CA THR A 116 15.83 11.06 10.05
C THR A 116 14.88 12.08 9.45
N THR A 117 13.79 11.57 8.86
CA THR A 117 12.67 12.39 8.39
C THR A 117 11.44 12.09 9.23
N PRO A 118 10.76 13.07 9.85
CA PRO A 118 9.53 12.85 10.58
C PRO A 118 8.40 12.38 9.64
N ALA A 119 7.48 11.61 10.18
CA ALA A 119 6.25 11.25 9.46
C ALA A 119 5.35 12.49 9.33
N ASN A 120 4.66 12.59 8.20
CA ASN A 120 3.67 13.61 7.91
C ASN A 120 2.53 13.02 7.05
N CYS A 121 1.48 13.80 6.78
CA CYS A 121 0.31 13.35 6.00
C CYS A 121 0.66 12.91 4.56
N GLY A 122 1.73 13.44 3.99
CA GLY A 122 2.24 13.08 2.66
C GLY A 122 3.14 11.83 2.64
N THR A 123 3.54 11.30 3.80
CA THR A 123 4.41 10.13 3.87
C THR A 123 3.79 8.93 3.16
N LYS A 124 4.55 8.32 2.23
CA LYS A 124 4.13 7.15 1.45
C LYS A 124 4.62 5.87 2.13
N TYR A 125 3.70 5.08 2.62
CA TYR A 125 3.99 3.78 3.21
C TYR A 125 3.75 2.66 2.19
N ARG A 126 4.56 1.62 2.23
CA ARG A 126 4.21 0.37 1.57
C ARG A 126 3.13 -0.34 2.38
N VAL A 127 1.93 -0.41 1.84
CA VAL A 127 0.74 -0.85 2.60
C VAL A 127 0.53 -2.36 2.61
N ALA A 128 1.51 -3.13 2.10
CA ALA A 128 1.47 -4.59 2.08
C ALA A 128 0.12 -5.10 1.53
N SER A 129 -0.54 -6.03 2.25
CA SER A 129 -1.75 -6.70 1.76
C SER A 129 -2.98 -5.81 1.55
N ILE A 130 -2.98 -4.57 2.02
CA ILE A 130 -4.01 -3.59 1.64
C ILE A 130 -4.01 -3.35 0.12
N SER A 131 -2.87 -3.54 -0.55
CA SER A 131 -2.74 -3.53 -2.01
C SER A 131 -3.78 -4.39 -2.72
N LYS A 132 -4.19 -5.51 -2.11
CA LYS A 132 -5.15 -6.46 -2.68
C LYS A 132 -6.53 -5.82 -2.91
N MET A 133 -6.96 -4.92 -2.01
CA MET A 133 -8.22 -4.19 -2.18
C MET A 133 -8.18 -3.30 -3.43
N VAL A 134 -7.06 -2.60 -3.65
CA VAL A 134 -6.88 -1.74 -4.81
C VAL A 134 -6.79 -2.56 -6.10
N THR A 135 -6.10 -3.70 -6.07
CA THR A 135 -6.05 -4.65 -7.20
C THR A 135 -7.43 -5.20 -7.53
N ALA A 136 -8.22 -5.56 -6.52
CA ALA A 136 -9.60 -6.00 -6.70
C ALA A 136 -10.48 -4.88 -7.28
N MET A 137 -10.34 -3.65 -6.78
CA MET A 137 -11.06 -2.49 -7.32
C MET A 137 -10.80 -2.30 -8.82
N LEU A 138 -9.53 -2.39 -9.26
CA LEU A 138 -9.15 -2.32 -10.68
C LEU A 138 -9.76 -3.48 -11.51
N ALA A 139 -9.75 -4.71 -10.97
CA ALA A 139 -10.40 -5.85 -11.61
C ALA A 139 -11.91 -5.65 -11.74
N MET A 140 -12.55 -5.10 -10.70
CA MET A 140 -13.99 -4.84 -10.71
C MET A 140 -14.40 -3.72 -11.66
N GLN A 141 -13.55 -2.70 -11.86
CA GLN A 141 -13.74 -1.69 -12.93
C GLN A 141 -13.74 -2.35 -14.32
N LEU A 142 -12.84 -3.30 -14.57
CA LEU A 142 -12.80 -4.04 -15.83
C LEU A 142 -14.01 -4.97 -15.98
N GLN A 143 -14.53 -5.52 -14.88
CA GLN A 143 -15.77 -6.28 -14.91
C GLN A 143 -16.97 -5.41 -15.29
N GLU A 144 -17.10 -4.20 -14.73
CA GLU A 144 -18.15 -3.25 -15.11
C GLU A 144 -18.11 -2.87 -16.60
N GLN A 145 -16.89 -2.83 -17.15
CA GLN A 145 -16.66 -2.57 -18.59
C GLN A 145 -16.93 -3.80 -19.46
N GLY A 146 -17.26 -4.97 -18.90
CA GLY A 146 -17.43 -6.22 -19.62
C GLY A 146 -16.12 -6.80 -20.20
N ARG A 147 -14.97 -6.31 -19.76
CA ARG A 147 -13.64 -6.72 -20.24
C ARG A 147 -13.06 -7.89 -19.44
N LEU A 148 -13.46 -8.04 -18.18
CA LEU A 148 -13.07 -9.14 -17.30
C LEU A 148 -14.33 -9.73 -16.69
N SER A 149 -14.34 -11.05 -16.44
CA SER A 149 -15.41 -11.70 -15.68
C SER A 149 -14.82 -12.40 -14.45
N LEU A 150 -15.51 -12.31 -13.33
CA LEU A 150 -15.15 -13.03 -12.11
C LEU A 150 -15.12 -14.55 -12.30
N GLU A 151 -15.93 -15.07 -13.22
CA GLU A 151 -16.03 -16.49 -13.58
C GLU A 151 -14.94 -16.96 -14.56
N THR A 152 -14.07 -16.03 -15.02
CA THR A 152 -12.99 -16.39 -15.95
C THR A 152 -11.97 -17.27 -15.25
N ASP A 153 -11.62 -18.39 -15.90
CA ASP A 153 -10.55 -19.29 -15.44
C ASP A 153 -9.18 -18.61 -15.60
N ILE A 154 -8.41 -18.53 -14.52
CA ILE A 154 -7.07 -17.94 -14.53
C ILE A 154 -6.14 -18.67 -15.49
N ALA A 155 -6.30 -20.00 -15.63
CA ALA A 155 -5.50 -20.80 -16.53
C ALA A 155 -5.71 -20.42 -18.00
N ALA A 156 -6.93 -20.12 -18.38
CA ALA A 156 -7.26 -19.67 -19.73
C ALA A 156 -6.82 -18.22 -20.00
N LEU A 157 -6.72 -17.39 -18.96
CA LEU A 157 -6.44 -15.97 -19.12
C LEU A 157 -4.94 -15.63 -18.99
N VAL A 158 -4.24 -16.26 -18.05
CA VAL A 158 -2.85 -15.88 -17.74
C VAL A 158 -1.85 -16.91 -18.23
N ASN A 159 -2.03 -18.18 -17.87
CA ASN A 159 -1.15 -19.27 -18.28
C ASN A 159 -1.81 -20.62 -18.07
N GLU A 160 -1.83 -21.49 -19.09
CA GLU A 160 -2.47 -22.81 -19.05
C GLU A 160 -1.91 -23.72 -17.92
N LYS A 161 -0.64 -23.55 -17.52
CA LYS A 161 -0.04 -24.27 -16.39
C LYS A 161 -0.63 -23.90 -15.03
N LEU A 162 -1.48 -22.89 -14.94
CA LEU A 162 -2.24 -22.55 -13.73
C LEU A 162 -3.45 -23.50 -13.51
N GLN A 163 -3.69 -24.43 -14.42
CA GLN A 163 -4.68 -25.49 -14.19
C GLN A 163 -4.25 -26.37 -13.00
N ASN A 164 -5.16 -26.59 -12.05
CA ASN A 164 -4.87 -27.35 -10.85
C ASN A 164 -4.58 -28.83 -11.19
N PRO A 165 -3.37 -29.35 -10.95
CA PRO A 165 -3.00 -30.73 -11.32
C PRO A 165 -3.71 -31.82 -10.52
N TYR A 166 -4.40 -31.47 -9.44
CA TYR A 166 -5.22 -32.37 -8.63
C TYR A 166 -6.69 -32.36 -9.07
N TYR A 167 -7.12 -31.29 -9.72
CA TYR A 167 -8.48 -31.04 -10.18
C TYR A 167 -8.47 -30.47 -11.61
N PRO A 168 -8.02 -31.24 -12.62
CA PRO A 168 -7.74 -30.72 -13.97
C PRO A 168 -9.00 -30.31 -14.74
N ASN A 169 -10.19 -30.69 -14.28
CA ASN A 169 -11.46 -30.32 -14.89
C ASN A 169 -12.18 -29.15 -14.15
N ASP A 170 -11.63 -28.70 -13.03
CA ASP A 170 -12.23 -27.61 -12.25
C ASP A 170 -11.49 -26.30 -12.52
N LYS A 171 -12.24 -25.23 -12.76
CA LYS A 171 -11.70 -23.90 -12.95
C LYS A 171 -11.22 -23.30 -11.64
N ALA A 172 -10.13 -22.53 -11.69
CA ALA A 172 -9.74 -21.60 -10.66
C ALA A 172 -10.02 -20.17 -11.16
N THR A 173 -11.12 -19.56 -10.68
CA THR A 173 -11.63 -18.30 -11.25
C THR A 173 -11.01 -17.06 -10.62
N ILE A 174 -11.17 -15.90 -11.26
CA ILE A 174 -10.76 -14.59 -10.74
C ILE A 174 -11.40 -14.32 -9.37
N GLU A 175 -12.68 -14.66 -9.19
CA GLU A 175 -13.36 -14.59 -7.89
C GLU A 175 -12.62 -15.41 -6.83
N MET A 176 -12.28 -16.66 -7.17
CA MET A 176 -11.55 -17.55 -6.24
C MET A 176 -10.15 -17.04 -5.89
N MET A 177 -9.48 -16.28 -6.79
CA MET A 177 -8.23 -15.61 -6.45
C MET A 177 -8.47 -14.52 -5.39
N MET A 178 -9.46 -13.66 -5.60
CA MET A 178 -9.78 -12.54 -4.71
C MET A 178 -10.37 -12.99 -3.37
N THR A 179 -10.94 -14.19 -3.28
CA THR A 179 -11.47 -14.79 -2.05
C THR A 179 -10.51 -15.79 -1.41
N HIS A 180 -9.34 -16.04 -2.01
CA HIS A 180 -8.35 -17.02 -1.56
C HIS A 180 -8.90 -18.47 -1.47
N THR A 181 -9.76 -18.84 -2.41
CA THR A 181 -10.36 -20.19 -2.48
C THR A 181 -9.96 -20.97 -3.71
N SER A 182 -9.06 -20.44 -4.55
CA SER A 182 -8.65 -21.04 -5.83
C SER A 182 -7.89 -22.36 -5.73
N GLY A 183 -7.36 -22.68 -4.55
CA GLY A 183 -6.42 -23.78 -4.40
C GLY A 183 -4.99 -23.46 -4.86
N ILE A 184 -4.75 -22.27 -5.42
CA ILE A 184 -3.40 -21.74 -5.68
C ILE A 184 -2.84 -21.17 -4.38
N ILE A 185 -1.62 -21.58 -4.00
CA ILE A 185 -0.99 -21.25 -2.74
C ILE A 185 0.40 -20.66 -2.93
N ASP A 186 0.93 -20.03 -1.88
CA ASP A 186 2.30 -19.51 -1.82
C ASP A 186 3.30 -20.67 -1.66
N GLY A 187 3.37 -21.56 -2.65
CA GLY A 187 4.23 -22.73 -2.66
C GLY A 187 5.72 -22.42 -2.88
N ALA A 188 6.57 -23.46 -2.86
CA ALA A 188 8.02 -23.28 -2.95
C ALA A 188 8.48 -22.60 -4.27
N GLY A 189 7.76 -22.82 -5.37
CA GLY A 189 8.04 -22.12 -6.64
C GLY A 189 7.93 -20.60 -6.49
N TYR A 190 6.80 -20.14 -5.96
CA TYR A 190 6.55 -18.72 -5.71
C TYR A 190 7.48 -18.15 -4.64
N THR A 191 7.60 -18.80 -3.47
CA THR A 191 8.43 -18.27 -2.36
C THR A 191 9.91 -18.21 -2.71
N SER A 192 10.40 -19.10 -3.58
CA SER A 192 11.75 -19.01 -4.13
C SER A 192 11.89 -17.86 -5.12
N ALA A 193 10.86 -17.58 -5.92
CA ALA A 193 10.88 -16.54 -6.97
C ALA A 193 10.95 -15.14 -6.39
N ILE A 194 10.19 -14.85 -5.33
CA ILE A 194 10.14 -13.51 -4.72
C ILE A 194 11.46 -13.06 -4.09
N ASN A 195 12.40 -13.99 -3.86
CA ASN A 195 13.72 -13.72 -3.29
C ASN A 195 14.83 -13.69 -4.36
N LYS A 196 14.48 -13.70 -5.64
CA LYS A 196 15.43 -13.68 -6.76
C LYS A 196 15.33 -12.38 -7.56
N GLN A 197 16.47 -11.91 -8.04
CA GLN A 197 16.55 -10.84 -9.05
C GLN A 197 17.58 -11.26 -10.11
N PRO A 198 17.21 -11.16 -11.40
CA PRO A 198 15.90 -10.77 -11.94
C PRO A 198 14.81 -11.77 -11.55
N PHE A 199 13.56 -11.31 -11.48
CA PHE A 199 12.43 -12.19 -11.20
C PHE A 199 12.26 -13.21 -12.33
N PRO A 200 12.11 -14.52 -12.01
CA PRO A 200 11.93 -15.53 -13.02
C PRO A 200 10.59 -15.34 -13.76
N ALA A 201 10.54 -15.77 -15.01
CA ALA A 201 9.30 -15.82 -15.78
C ALA A 201 8.27 -16.73 -15.06
N LEU A 202 6.98 -16.44 -15.25
CA LEU A 202 5.90 -17.17 -14.58
C LEU A 202 5.98 -18.67 -14.80
N ASP A 203 6.34 -19.11 -16.00
CA ASP A 203 6.53 -20.53 -16.35
C ASP A 203 7.55 -21.27 -15.48
N VAL A 204 8.57 -20.58 -14.99
CA VAL A 204 9.59 -21.14 -14.10
C VAL A 204 9.07 -21.22 -12.66
N VAL A 205 8.18 -20.28 -12.29
CA VAL A 205 7.55 -20.21 -10.96
C VAL A 205 6.51 -21.30 -10.77
N LEU A 206 5.77 -21.61 -11.85
CA LEU A 206 4.66 -22.56 -11.81
C LEU A 206 5.15 -24.00 -11.63
N GLN A 207 4.90 -24.51 -10.43
CA GLN A 207 5.23 -25.87 -10.02
C GLN A 207 4.04 -26.51 -9.31
N ARG A 208 4.02 -27.86 -9.26
CA ARG A 208 2.95 -28.61 -8.59
C ARG A 208 2.71 -28.17 -7.13
N ASN A 209 3.76 -27.74 -6.44
CA ASN A 209 3.69 -27.27 -5.05
C ASN A 209 3.07 -25.86 -4.88
N ASN A 210 2.71 -25.17 -5.97
CA ASN A 210 1.91 -23.96 -5.93
C ASN A 210 0.39 -24.24 -5.86
N PHE A 211 0.00 -25.53 -5.79
CA PHE A 211 -1.39 -25.93 -5.67
C PHE A 211 -1.61 -26.73 -4.38
N SER A 212 -2.70 -26.42 -3.70
CA SER A 212 -3.18 -27.25 -2.60
C SER A 212 -3.86 -28.50 -3.15
N GLY A 213 -3.93 -29.57 -2.37
CA GLY A 213 -4.73 -30.74 -2.70
C GLY A 213 -6.25 -30.54 -2.51
N LEU A 214 -6.71 -29.29 -2.35
CA LEU A 214 -8.11 -28.94 -2.14
C LEU A 214 -8.74 -28.49 -3.46
N LYS A 215 -10.02 -28.88 -3.64
CA LYS A 215 -10.79 -28.50 -4.81
C LYS A 215 -10.95 -26.97 -4.87
N PRO A 216 -10.75 -26.32 -6.04
CA PRO A 216 -11.05 -24.91 -6.23
C PRO A 216 -12.46 -24.55 -5.74
N GLY A 217 -12.59 -23.46 -5.00
CA GLY A 217 -13.82 -22.99 -4.39
C GLY A 217 -14.22 -23.65 -3.07
N SER A 218 -13.53 -24.71 -2.62
CA SER A 218 -13.98 -25.50 -1.46
C SER A 218 -13.50 -24.98 -0.10
N SER A 219 -12.38 -24.26 -0.05
CA SER A 219 -11.76 -23.87 1.22
C SER A 219 -10.92 -22.62 1.09
N TYR A 220 -10.91 -21.82 2.15
CA TYR A 220 -10.03 -20.65 2.27
C TYR A 220 -8.57 -21.08 2.50
N SER A 221 -7.69 -20.53 1.69
CA SER A 221 -6.23 -20.63 1.85
C SER A 221 -5.59 -19.33 1.33
N TYR A 222 -5.19 -18.46 2.27
CA TYR A 222 -4.60 -17.17 1.90
C TYR A 222 -3.42 -17.33 0.93
N SER A 223 -3.46 -16.63 -0.18
CA SER A 223 -2.44 -16.69 -1.22
C SER A 223 -2.08 -15.31 -1.74
N ASN A 224 -0.82 -14.90 -1.55
CA ASN A 224 -0.25 -13.74 -2.21
C ASN A 224 -0.08 -14.02 -3.70
N PHE A 225 0.35 -15.22 -4.04
CA PHE A 225 0.53 -15.65 -5.43
C PHE A 225 -0.77 -15.52 -6.22
N GLY A 226 -1.90 -16.04 -5.67
CA GLY A 226 -3.21 -15.91 -6.32
C GLY A 226 -3.59 -14.45 -6.61
N MET A 227 -3.42 -13.55 -5.63
CA MET A 227 -3.69 -12.13 -5.85
C MET A 227 -2.69 -11.45 -6.78
N GLY A 228 -1.43 -11.90 -6.81
CA GLY A 228 -0.46 -11.47 -7.81
C GLY A 228 -0.90 -11.79 -9.23
N LEU A 229 -1.47 -12.98 -9.45
CA LEU A 229 -1.99 -13.42 -10.74
C LEU A 229 -3.22 -12.62 -11.20
N VAL A 230 -4.00 -12.02 -10.29
CA VAL A 230 -5.06 -11.06 -10.68
C VAL A 230 -4.46 -9.84 -11.38
N ALA A 231 -3.28 -9.35 -10.95
CA ALA A 231 -2.58 -8.30 -11.67
C ALA A 231 -2.16 -8.74 -13.08
N GLY A 232 -1.69 -9.98 -13.26
CA GLY A 232 -1.41 -10.56 -14.58
C GLY A 232 -2.67 -10.68 -15.45
N ALA A 233 -3.80 -11.03 -14.85
CA ALA A 233 -5.09 -11.05 -15.55
C ALA A 233 -5.51 -9.64 -16.04
N ILE A 234 -5.31 -8.62 -15.21
CA ILE A 234 -5.54 -7.22 -15.57
C ILE A 234 -4.64 -6.82 -16.76
N GLU A 235 -3.35 -7.15 -16.72
CA GLU A 235 -2.42 -6.89 -17.83
C GLU A 235 -2.86 -7.58 -19.14
N ASN A 236 -3.32 -8.84 -19.05
CA ASN A 236 -3.78 -9.57 -20.22
C ASN A 236 -4.98 -8.92 -20.90
N VAL A 237 -5.92 -8.45 -20.08
CA VAL A 237 -7.15 -7.80 -20.56
C VAL A 237 -6.89 -6.39 -21.10
N THR A 238 -5.93 -5.68 -20.51
CA THR A 238 -5.66 -4.27 -20.87
C THR A 238 -4.59 -4.11 -21.94
N GLY A 239 -3.63 -5.04 -21.99
CA GLY A 239 -2.46 -4.95 -22.84
C GLY A 239 -1.37 -4.02 -22.27
N GLU A 240 -1.52 -3.57 -21.01
CA GLU A 240 -0.62 -2.63 -20.34
C GLU A 240 0.03 -3.28 -19.12
N PRO A 241 1.26 -2.88 -18.73
CA PRO A 241 1.82 -3.25 -17.44
C PRO A 241 0.91 -2.84 -16.28
N PHE A 242 0.75 -3.69 -15.28
CA PHE A 242 -0.18 -3.48 -14.17
C PHE A 242 0.01 -2.12 -13.46
N CYS A 243 1.27 -1.70 -13.22
CA CYS A 243 1.56 -0.42 -12.58
C CYS A 243 1.14 0.78 -13.45
N ASP A 244 1.26 0.68 -14.78
CA ASP A 244 0.84 1.71 -15.72
C ASP A 244 -0.70 1.79 -15.75
N TYR A 245 -1.37 0.65 -15.84
CA TYR A 245 -2.83 0.60 -15.80
C TYR A 245 -3.38 1.17 -14.48
N ALA A 246 -2.84 0.77 -13.34
CA ALA A 246 -3.27 1.29 -12.03
C ALA A 246 -3.12 2.82 -11.93
N LYS A 247 -2.00 3.35 -12.43
CA LYS A 247 -1.76 4.79 -12.51
C LYS A 247 -2.82 5.49 -13.37
N ASN A 248 -3.02 5.02 -14.60
CA ASN A 248 -3.88 5.65 -15.59
C ASN A 248 -5.38 5.51 -15.27
N ALA A 249 -5.79 4.33 -14.75
CA ALA A 249 -7.20 4.02 -14.50
C ALA A 249 -7.72 4.52 -13.14
N LEU A 250 -6.83 4.65 -12.15
CA LEU A 250 -7.26 4.97 -10.79
C LEU A 250 -6.50 6.16 -10.18
N PHE A 251 -5.17 6.12 -10.09
CA PHE A 251 -4.44 7.09 -9.28
C PHE A 251 -4.45 8.51 -9.86
N GLU A 252 -4.13 8.66 -11.15
CA GLU A 252 -4.19 9.97 -11.80
C GLU A 252 -5.62 10.54 -11.85
N PRO A 253 -6.65 9.77 -12.23
CA PRO A 253 -8.03 10.25 -12.19
C PRO A 253 -8.52 10.67 -10.81
N LEU A 254 -7.97 10.07 -9.74
CA LEU A 254 -8.28 10.40 -8.35
C LEU A 254 -7.45 11.59 -7.83
N GLY A 255 -6.45 12.03 -8.59
CA GLY A 255 -5.53 13.08 -8.19
C GLY A 255 -4.61 12.69 -7.03
N ILE A 256 -4.35 11.39 -6.86
CA ILE A 256 -3.49 10.88 -5.78
C ILE A 256 -2.10 10.50 -6.29
N ASP A 257 -1.11 10.64 -5.39
CA ASP A 257 0.27 10.23 -5.64
C ASP A 257 0.52 8.87 -5.01
N ALA A 258 0.19 7.81 -5.74
CA ALA A 258 0.32 6.42 -5.32
C ALA A 258 0.86 5.56 -6.46
N SER A 259 1.55 4.46 -6.13
CA SER A 259 2.04 3.53 -7.14
C SER A 259 2.42 2.18 -6.56
N PHE A 260 2.39 1.14 -7.41
CA PHE A 260 2.95 -0.17 -7.12
C PHE A 260 4.47 -0.26 -7.35
N VAL A 261 5.09 0.78 -7.89
CA VAL A 261 6.55 0.92 -8.06
C VAL A 261 6.99 2.30 -7.59
N THR A 262 8.11 2.39 -6.88
CA THR A 262 8.60 3.66 -6.31
C THR A 262 8.95 4.70 -7.37
N ASP A 263 9.21 4.25 -8.61
CA ASP A 263 9.62 5.12 -9.72
C ASP A 263 8.53 6.06 -10.22
N TYR A 264 7.27 5.79 -9.90
CA TYR A 264 6.12 6.64 -10.25
C TYR A 264 5.68 7.58 -9.13
N ILE A 265 6.23 7.44 -7.92
CA ILE A 265 5.98 8.39 -6.83
C ILE A 265 6.70 9.71 -7.16
N LYS A 266 5.96 10.82 -7.14
CA LYS A 266 6.44 12.16 -7.55
C LYS A 266 7.54 12.64 -6.62
N ASP A 267 7.29 12.62 -5.31
CA ASP A 267 8.30 12.89 -4.29
C ASP A 267 8.79 11.58 -3.66
N ARG A 268 9.88 11.05 -4.17
CA ARG A 268 10.49 9.81 -3.67
C ARG A 268 11.02 9.93 -2.24
N ASN A 269 11.33 11.15 -1.76
CA ASN A 269 11.78 11.37 -0.39
C ASN A 269 10.65 11.18 0.63
N SER A 270 9.39 11.30 0.19
CA SER A 270 8.22 11.01 1.02
C SER A 270 8.02 9.51 1.33
N ILE A 271 8.75 8.60 0.65
CA ILE A 271 8.63 7.16 0.87
C ILE A 271 9.30 6.79 2.20
N ALA A 272 8.54 6.14 3.08
CA ALA A 272 9.01 5.66 4.37
C ALA A 272 10.03 4.50 4.23
N THR A 273 10.98 4.41 5.17
CA THR A 273 11.81 3.20 5.36
C THR A 273 11.12 2.24 6.33
N PHE A 274 11.44 0.94 6.25
CA PHE A 274 10.93 -0.09 7.16
C PHE A 274 12.07 -0.52 8.08
N GLY A 275 12.20 0.09 9.26
CA GLY A 275 13.41 -0.04 10.04
C GLY A 275 14.64 0.36 9.21
N SER A 276 15.60 -0.56 9.04
CA SER A 276 16.79 -0.34 8.22
C SER A 276 16.59 -0.58 6.71
N GLU A 277 15.46 -1.11 6.29
CA GLU A 277 15.16 -1.38 4.88
C GLU A 277 14.67 -0.11 4.19
N ASP A 278 15.34 0.29 3.12
CA ASP A 278 14.98 1.45 2.30
C ASP A 278 14.44 1.01 0.93
N PRO A 279 13.15 1.23 0.64
CA PRO A 279 12.58 0.89 -0.67
C PRO A 279 13.30 1.54 -1.85
N LEU A 280 13.92 2.70 -1.66
CA LEU A 280 14.67 3.37 -2.72
C LEU A 280 15.99 2.67 -3.05
N SER A 281 16.52 1.83 -2.15
CA SER A 281 17.69 1.00 -2.39
C SER A 281 17.40 -0.25 -3.24
N TRP A 282 16.13 -0.57 -3.47
CA TRP A 282 15.74 -1.76 -4.25
C TRP A 282 15.99 -1.61 -5.76
N GLY A 283 16.48 -0.45 -6.20
CA GLY A 283 16.79 -0.15 -7.60
C GLY A 283 15.59 0.42 -8.36
N ASN A 284 15.68 0.40 -9.70
CA ASN A 284 14.60 0.82 -10.59
C ASN A 284 13.52 -0.27 -10.64
N MET A 285 12.52 -0.15 -9.78
CA MET A 285 11.47 -1.16 -9.66
C MET A 285 10.67 -1.31 -10.96
N LYS A 286 10.42 -0.20 -11.68
CA LYS A 286 9.75 -0.26 -12.99
C LYS A 286 10.50 -1.14 -13.98
N GLU A 287 11.82 -1.01 -14.05
CA GLU A 287 12.66 -1.82 -14.91
C GLU A 287 12.71 -3.28 -14.44
N ILE A 288 12.88 -3.50 -13.13
CA ILE A 288 12.96 -4.83 -12.54
C ILE A 288 11.68 -5.64 -12.78
N TYR A 289 10.52 -5.06 -12.49
CA TYR A 289 9.23 -5.71 -12.71
C TYR A 289 8.83 -5.75 -14.20
N GLY A 290 9.28 -4.79 -14.99
CA GLY A 290 9.09 -4.75 -16.44
C GLY A 290 9.80 -5.88 -17.21
N GLN A 291 10.66 -6.66 -16.55
CA GLN A 291 11.25 -7.87 -17.13
C GLN A 291 10.25 -9.06 -17.14
N ILE A 292 9.21 -9.00 -16.35
CA ILE A 292 8.11 -9.97 -16.41
C ILE A 292 7.24 -9.57 -17.62
N PRO A 293 7.00 -10.48 -18.58
CA PRO A 293 6.18 -10.16 -19.75
C PRO A 293 4.77 -9.69 -19.33
N VAL A 294 4.22 -8.70 -20.05
CA VAL A 294 2.84 -8.23 -19.85
C VAL A 294 1.87 -9.40 -19.96
N GLY A 295 0.93 -9.48 -19.02
CA GLY A 295 -0.01 -10.60 -18.89
C GLY A 295 0.50 -11.74 -17.99
N GLN A 296 1.70 -11.64 -17.46
CA GLN A 296 2.32 -12.67 -16.61
C GLN A 296 2.72 -12.14 -15.23
N MET A 297 2.28 -10.96 -14.83
CA MET A 297 2.56 -10.40 -13.50
C MET A 297 2.00 -11.31 -12.41
N TYR A 298 2.82 -11.62 -11.40
CA TYR A 298 2.44 -12.45 -10.26
C TYR A 298 2.89 -11.87 -8.92
N LEU A 299 3.42 -10.63 -8.92
CA LEU A 299 4.04 -10.02 -7.75
C LEU A 299 3.35 -8.75 -7.28
N LEU A 300 3.23 -7.71 -8.13
CA LEU A 300 2.90 -6.35 -7.69
C LEU A 300 1.55 -6.25 -6.96
N GLY A 301 0.49 -6.87 -7.53
CA GLY A 301 -0.89 -6.68 -7.07
C GLY A 301 -1.20 -7.14 -5.65
N HIS A 302 -0.37 -8.00 -5.06
CA HIS A 302 -0.68 -8.55 -3.74
C HIS A 302 -0.14 -7.75 -2.55
N GLY A 303 0.84 -6.80 -2.76
CA GLY A 303 1.49 -6.22 -1.59
C GLY A 303 2.48 -5.09 -1.82
N ASN A 304 2.50 -4.49 -3.00
CA ASN A 304 3.56 -3.55 -3.35
C ASN A 304 3.09 -2.09 -3.53
N LEU A 305 1.89 -1.74 -3.09
CA LEU A 305 1.37 -0.39 -3.19
C LEU A 305 2.06 0.53 -2.16
N PHE A 306 2.53 1.69 -2.65
CA PHE A 306 3.03 2.83 -1.88
C PHE A 306 2.00 3.96 -1.98
N ILE A 307 1.51 4.43 -0.83
CA ILE A 307 0.43 5.41 -0.75
C ILE A 307 0.44 6.11 0.61
N SER A 308 -0.05 7.35 0.69
CA SER A 308 -0.26 8.05 1.95
C SER A 308 -1.57 7.65 2.62
N ALA A 309 -1.72 7.97 3.90
CA ALA A 309 -2.96 7.67 4.63
C ALA A 309 -4.16 8.43 4.04
N GLU A 310 -3.99 9.68 3.70
CA GLU A 310 -5.06 10.50 3.09
C GLU A 310 -5.43 10.02 1.69
N ASP A 311 -4.45 9.66 0.86
CA ASP A 311 -4.73 9.14 -0.48
C ASP A 311 -5.46 7.78 -0.40
N LEU A 312 -5.11 6.93 0.56
CA LEU A 312 -5.81 5.67 0.79
C LEU A 312 -7.22 5.91 1.38
N ALA A 313 -7.41 6.94 2.20
CA ALA A 313 -8.73 7.32 2.70
C ALA A 313 -9.67 7.75 1.57
N ARG A 314 -9.18 8.42 0.51
CA ARG A 314 -9.99 8.71 -0.70
C ARG A 314 -10.49 7.44 -1.39
N ILE A 315 -9.67 6.40 -1.44
CA ILE A 315 -10.10 5.07 -1.89
C ILE A 315 -11.13 4.47 -0.92
N GLY A 316 -10.92 4.64 0.40
CA GLY A 316 -11.86 4.23 1.43
C GLY A 316 -13.22 4.90 1.30
N ILE A 317 -13.27 6.20 0.99
CA ILE A 317 -14.50 6.96 0.72
C ILE A 317 -15.29 6.33 -0.44
N ILE A 318 -14.62 5.98 -1.53
CA ILE A 318 -15.26 5.32 -2.68
C ILE A 318 -15.85 3.97 -2.25
N LEU A 319 -15.10 3.17 -1.50
CA LEU A 319 -15.50 1.83 -1.09
C LEU A 319 -16.60 1.83 -0.03
N SER A 320 -16.62 2.81 0.88
CA SER A 320 -17.63 2.92 1.94
C SER A 320 -18.91 3.64 1.51
N GLY A 321 -18.85 4.42 0.43
CA GLY A 321 -19.95 5.21 -0.08
C GLY A 321 -20.75 4.50 -1.19
N ASP A 322 -21.08 5.27 -2.19
CA ASP A 322 -21.82 4.83 -3.38
C ASP A 322 -20.92 4.67 -4.62
N GLY A 323 -19.60 4.64 -4.43
CA GLY A 323 -18.61 4.51 -5.49
C GLY A 323 -18.23 5.82 -6.18
N ILE A 324 -18.71 6.93 -5.66
CA ILE A 324 -18.48 8.28 -6.20
C ILE A 324 -17.47 9.02 -5.31
N TYR A 325 -16.57 9.75 -5.92
CA TYR A 325 -15.71 10.71 -5.25
C TYR A 325 -15.57 11.98 -6.09
N GLN A 326 -15.80 13.15 -5.48
CA GLN A 326 -15.79 14.47 -6.15
C GLN A 326 -16.62 14.50 -7.45
N GLY A 327 -17.81 13.88 -7.41
CA GLY A 327 -18.75 13.83 -8.53
C GLY A 327 -18.39 12.85 -9.66
N LYS A 328 -17.29 12.11 -9.53
CA LYS A 328 -16.88 11.08 -10.47
C LYS A 328 -17.18 9.67 -9.93
N CYS A 329 -17.87 8.85 -10.73
CA CYS A 329 -18.11 7.45 -10.43
C CYS A 329 -16.86 6.61 -10.74
N TYR A 330 -16.37 5.88 -9.76
CA TYR A 330 -15.24 4.96 -9.87
C TYR A 330 -15.70 3.50 -9.86
N LEU A 331 -16.80 3.19 -9.15
CA LEU A 331 -17.47 1.91 -9.10
C LEU A 331 -18.98 2.14 -8.98
N LYS A 332 -19.78 1.26 -9.54
CA LYS A 332 -21.22 1.26 -9.32
C LYS A 332 -21.58 0.70 -7.95
N LYS A 333 -22.75 1.09 -7.42
CA LYS A 333 -23.24 0.58 -6.14
C LYS A 333 -23.36 -0.94 -6.11
N GLU A 334 -23.86 -1.53 -7.21
CA GLU A 334 -24.00 -2.98 -7.35
C GLU A 334 -22.64 -3.71 -7.29
N THR A 335 -21.59 -3.06 -7.81
CA THR A 335 -20.22 -3.58 -7.74
C THR A 335 -19.67 -3.53 -6.32
N LEU A 336 -19.95 -2.45 -5.58
CA LEU A 336 -19.61 -2.36 -4.17
C LEU A 336 -20.35 -3.41 -3.33
N ASP A 337 -21.62 -3.61 -3.55
CA ASP A 337 -22.41 -4.64 -2.89
C ASP A 337 -21.84 -6.04 -3.19
N ASN A 338 -21.36 -6.27 -4.41
CA ASN A 338 -20.67 -7.50 -4.77
C ASN A 338 -19.33 -7.66 -4.05
N ILE A 339 -18.52 -6.59 -3.94
CA ILE A 339 -17.24 -6.59 -3.18
C ILE A 339 -17.49 -6.93 -1.71
N HIS A 340 -18.52 -6.38 -1.10
CA HIS A 340 -18.86 -6.53 0.30
C HIS A 340 -19.62 -7.82 0.63
N SER A 341 -20.13 -8.54 -0.36
CA SER A 341 -20.88 -9.78 -0.15
C SER A 341 -20.01 -10.84 0.52
N PRO A 342 -20.44 -11.45 1.62
CA PRO A 342 -19.73 -12.56 2.27
C PRO A 342 -19.55 -13.75 1.30
N ARG A 343 -18.32 -14.25 1.17
CA ARG A 343 -17.96 -15.37 0.27
C ARG A 343 -17.46 -16.60 1.00
N VAL A 344 -16.57 -16.38 1.97
CA VAL A 344 -15.90 -17.46 2.67
C VAL A 344 -15.55 -17.04 4.09
N TYR A 345 -15.55 -18.01 5.01
CA TYR A 345 -15.16 -17.80 6.39
C TYR A 345 -13.77 -18.37 6.65
N ASP A 346 -12.89 -17.56 7.20
CA ASP A 346 -11.55 -17.94 7.62
C ASP A 346 -11.57 -18.40 9.07
N TYR A 347 -11.64 -19.71 9.31
CA TYR A 347 -11.67 -20.31 10.64
C TYR A 347 -10.39 -20.09 11.48
N LYS A 348 -9.26 -19.69 10.85
CA LYS A 348 -8.02 -19.40 11.58
C LYS A 348 -8.02 -18.03 12.22
N THR A 349 -8.63 -17.06 11.56
CA THR A 349 -8.68 -15.66 12.02
C THR A 349 -10.06 -15.21 12.45
N ASN A 350 -11.05 -16.09 12.41
CA ASN A 350 -12.45 -15.79 12.76
C ASN A 350 -13.02 -14.59 11.95
N VAL A 351 -12.65 -14.51 10.66
CA VAL A 351 -13.00 -13.38 9.80
C VAL A 351 -13.72 -13.87 8.56
N THR A 352 -14.84 -13.25 8.23
CA THR A 352 -15.50 -13.42 6.93
C THR A 352 -14.77 -12.63 5.86
N ARG A 353 -14.76 -13.11 4.61
CA ARG A 353 -14.13 -12.48 3.46
C ARG A 353 -15.14 -12.20 2.35
N GLY A 354 -15.10 -11.00 1.80
CA GLY A 354 -15.64 -10.63 0.51
C GLY A 354 -14.57 -10.66 -0.59
N LEU A 355 -14.74 -9.90 -1.66
CA LEU A 355 -13.73 -9.80 -2.73
C LEU A 355 -12.55 -8.94 -2.28
N ALA A 356 -11.48 -9.57 -1.80
CA ALA A 356 -10.28 -8.96 -1.24
C ALA A 356 -10.55 -8.01 -0.05
N VAL A 357 -11.66 -8.16 0.66
CA VAL A 357 -11.99 -7.42 1.88
C VAL A 357 -12.21 -8.38 3.06
N GLN A 358 -11.85 -7.94 4.24
CA GLN A 358 -12.20 -8.56 5.52
C GLN A 358 -13.53 -7.97 5.97
N ILE A 359 -14.38 -8.80 6.56
CA ILE A 359 -15.69 -8.41 7.14
C ILE A 359 -15.66 -8.90 8.57
N THR A 360 -15.73 -7.99 9.54
CA THR A 360 -15.63 -8.33 10.97
C THR A 360 -16.55 -7.46 11.83
N SER A 361 -17.14 -8.05 12.86
CA SER A 361 -17.92 -7.35 13.88
C SER A 361 -17.26 -7.45 15.27
N ASP A 362 -16.00 -7.91 15.33
CA ASP A 362 -15.30 -8.20 16.59
C ASP A 362 -14.45 -7.02 17.08
N ILE A 363 -14.39 -5.90 16.34
CA ILE A 363 -13.61 -4.72 16.73
C ILE A 363 -14.47 -3.74 17.52
N ILE A 364 -15.62 -3.38 16.97
CA ILE A 364 -16.56 -2.41 17.57
C ILE A 364 -17.90 -3.10 17.78
N GLU A 365 -18.40 -3.08 19.01
CA GLU A 365 -19.69 -3.68 19.35
C GLU A 365 -20.83 -3.07 18.52
N GLY A 366 -21.62 -3.93 17.88
CA GLY A 366 -22.76 -3.53 17.07
C GLY A 366 -22.40 -2.95 15.68
N VAL A 367 -21.11 -2.90 15.30
CA VAL A 367 -20.68 -2.38 14.01
C VAL A 367 -20.01 -3.45 13.19
N THR A 368 -20.42 -3.62 11.93
CA THR A 368 -19.72 -4.48 10.97
C THR A 368 -18.77 -3.65 10.13
N LEU A 369 -17.48 -3.91 10.29
CA LEU A 369 -16.41 -3.23 9.56
C LEU A 369 -15.93 -4.05 8.37
N TYR A 370 -15.67 -3.35 7.29
CA TYR A 370 -15.07 -3.87 6.06
C TYR A 370 -13.67 -3.28 5.91
N GLY A 371 -12.76 -4.01 5.30
CA GLY A 371 -11.42 -3.45 5.09
C GLY A 371 -10.34 -4.50 4.91
N HIS A 372 -9.10 -4.14 5.19
CA HIS A 372 -7.96 -5.05 5.14
C HIS A 372 -6.84 -4.59 6.06
N GLN A 373 -5.98 -5.52 6.44
CA GLN A 373 -4.75 -5.25 7.16
C GLN A 373 -3.53 -5.51 6.26
N GLY A 374 -2.46 -4.77 6.52
CA GLY A 374 -1.16 -4.97 5.92
C GLY A 374 -0.13 -5.42 6.95
N ASN A 375 0.73 -6.36 6.56
CA ASN A 375 1.92 -6.75 7.33
C ASN A 375 3.02 -7.15 6.36
N ALA A 376 4.09 -6.38 6.35
CA ALA A 376 5.34 -6.72 5.66
C ALA A 376 6.49 -5.91 6.24
N TYR A 377 7.67 -6.54 6.36
CA TYR A 377 8.90 -5.90 6.82
C TYR A 377 8.77 -5.16 8.18
N GLY A 378 7.89 -5.65 9.06
CA GLY A 378 7.59 -5.03 10.35
C GLY A 378 6.55 -3.92 10.31
N ALA A 379 6.15 -3.43 9.13
CA ALA A 379 5.04 -2.49 9.01
C ALA A 379 3.69 -3.19 9.26
N ILE A 380 2.88 -2.61 10.12
CA ILE A 380 1.53 -3.08 10.44
C ILE A 380 0.56 -1.92 10.13
N SER A 381 -0.36 -2.15 9.22
CA SER A 381 -1.27 -1.12 8.73
C SER A 381 -2.68 -1.66 8.60
N CYS A 382 -3.67 -0.76 8.57
CA CYS A 382 -5.05 -1.14 8.24
C CYS A 382 -5.81 -0.01 7.54
N ILE A 383 -6.86 -0.43 6.86
CA ILE A 383 -8.01 0.38 6.47
C ILE A 383 -9.25 -0.38 6.93
N PHE A 384 -10.13 0.27 7.69
CA PHE A 384 -11.43 -0.26 8.08
C PHE A 384 -12.49 0.81 7.92
N TYR A 385 -13.67 0.40 7.46
CA TYR A 385 -14.79 1.30 7.21
C TYR A 385 -16.13 0.60 7.42
N ASP A 386 -17.14 1.40 7.70
CA ASP A 386 -18.55 1.01 7.80
C ASP A 386 -19.34 1.63 6.62
N PRO A 387 -19.79 0.81 5.64
CA PRO A 387 -20.59 1.32 4.53
C PRO A 387 -21.97 1.85 4.95
N SER A 388 -22.49 1.43 6.12
CA SER A 388 -23.82 1.87 6.58
C SER A 388 -23.81 3.32 7.08
N THR A 389 -22.69 3.78 7.61
CA THR A 389 -22.47 5.16 8.08
C THR A 389 -21.52 5.96 7.21
N GLN A 390 -20.89 5.33 6.22
CA GLN A 390 -19.88 5.91 5.32
C GLN A 390 -18.71 6.53 6.09
N ARG A 391 -18.27 5.85 7.16
CA ARG A 391 -17.18 6.26 8.02
C ARG A 391 -16.04 5.27 7.94
N GLY A 392 -14.81 5.75 8.18
CA GLY A 392 -13.70 4.84 8.22
C GLY A 392 -12.39 5.47 8.64
N VAL A 393 -11.39 4.61 8.81
CA VAL A 393 -10.04 4.95 9.25
C VAL A 393 -9.00 4.21 8.44
N VAL A 394 -7.95 4.92 8.08
CA VAL A 394 -6.67 4.40 7.61
C VAL A 394 -5.64 4.62 8.69
N PHE A 395 -4.85 3.59 9.00
CA PHE A 395 -3.67 3.70 9.86
C PHE A 395 -2.51 2.98 9.18
N LEU A 396 -1.47 3.73 8.85
CA LEU A 396 -0.27 3.23 8.15
C LEU A 396 0.95 3.39 9.04
N THR A 397 1.80 2.36 9.09
CA THR A 397 3.06 2.40 9.84
C THR A 397 4.22 1.86 9.01
N ASN A 398 5.44 2.22 9.41
CA ASN A 398 6.68 1.64 8.89
C ASN A 398 7.41 0.74 9.90
N GLY A 399 6.78 0.43 11.03
CA GLY A 399 7.27 -0.49 12.05
C GLY A 399 6.35 -0.49 13.26
N ALA A 400 5.86 -1.67 13.66
CA ALA A 400 5.02 -1.85 14.86
C ALA A 400 5.04 -3.31 15.34
N SER A 401 4.55 -3.55 16.55
CA SER A 401 4.37 -4.91 17.09
C SER A 401 3.31 -5.71 16.32
N ALA A 402 3.67 -6.90 15.83
CA ALA A 402 2.77 -7.79 15.10
C ALA A 402 1.88 -8.66 15.99
N LYS A 403 1.72 -8.34 17.27
CA LYS A 403 0.79 -9.06 18.17
C LYS A 403 -0.65 -8.89 17.69
N ARG A 404 -1.48 -9.91 17.95
CA ARG A 404 -2.92 -9.86 17.66
C ARG A 404 -3.73 -9.61 18.90
N ALA A 405 -4.84 -8.88 18.76
CA ALA A 405 -5.88 -8.71 19.77
C ALA A 405 -6.82 -9.94 19.78
N GLU A 406 -7.77 -9.97 20.71
CA GLU A 406 -8.82 -10.99 20.77
C GLU A 406 -9.68 -11.01 19.50
N SER A 407 -9.91 -9.85 18.88
CA SER A 407 -10.57 -9.70 17.58
C SER A 407 -9.80 -10.36 16.41
N GLN A 408 -8.66 -10.98 16.66
CA GLN A 408 -7.73 -11.52 15.63
C GLN A 408 -7.14 -10.47 14.68
N ILE A 409 -7.43 -9.19 14.90
CA ILE A 409 -6.81 -8.07 14.21
C ILE A 409 -5.46 -7.78 14.87
N TYR A 410 -4.50 -7.17 14.16
CA TYR A 410 -3.27 -6.72 14.81
C TYR A 410 -3.59 -5.73 15.91
N ALA A 411 -3.00 -5.92 17.08
CA ALA A 411 -3.40 -5.23 18.30
C ALA A 411 -3.26 -3.71 18.21
N VAL A 412 -2.27 -3.20 17.50
CA VAL A 412 -2.15 -1.76 17.24
C VAL A 412 -3.29 -1.25 16.36
N ASN A 413 -3.67 -1.99 15.32
CA ASN A 413 -4.80 -1.63 14.45
C ASN A 413 -6.11 -1.64 15.24
N ASP A 414 -6.34 -2.68 16.06
CA ASP A 414 -7.51 -2.81 16.92
C ASP A 414 -7.63 -1.62 17.89
N ALA A 415 -6.52 -1.26 18.55
CA ALA A 415 -6.49 -0.13 19.48
C ALA A 415 -6.77 1.21 18.79
N ILE A 416 -6.18 1.46 17.62
CA ILE A 416 -6.41 2.67 16.84
C ILE A 416 -7.86 2.74 16.36
N VAL A 417 -8.40 1.67 15.78
CA VAL A 417 -9.80 1.65 15.31
C VAL A 417 -10.75 1.94 16.46
N LYS A 418 -10.59 1.27 17.60
CA LYS A 418 -11.42 1.50 18.81
C LYS A 418 -11.32 2.93 19.32
N GLN A 419 -10.10 3.49 19.34
CA GLN A 419 -9.89 4.88 19.77
C GLN A 419 -10.60 5.87 18.86
N ILE A 420 -10.47 5.71 17.55
CA ILE A 420 -11.09 6.61 16.57
C ILE A 420 -12.62 6.50 16.61
N TRP A 421 -13.16 5.28 16.71
CA TRP A 421 -14.63 5.07 16.72
C TRP A 421 -15.37 5.73 17.88
N GLN A 422 -14.66 6.11 18.96
CA GLN A 422 -15.25 6.89 20.06
C GLN A 422 -15.58 8.33 19.67
N TYR A 423 -15.01 8.81 18.54
CA TYR A 423 -15.18 10.19 18.07
C TYR A 423 -15.96 10.26 16.74
N LEU A 424 -16.28 9.13 16.14
CA LEU A 424 -17.14 8.98 14.96
C LEU A 424 -18.56 8.62 15.39
#